data_d5caa29e45ef858c7ef16a97fe4f2007
#
_entry.id   d5caa29e45ef858c7ef16a97fe4f2007
#
_cell.length_a   1.000
_cell.length_b   1.000
_cell.length_c   1.000
_cell.angle_alpha   90.00
_cell.angle_beta   90.00
_cell.angle_gamma   90.00
#
_symmetry.space_group_name_H-M   'P 1'
#
loop_
_entity.id
_entity.type
_entity.pdbx_description
1 polymer ?
#
loop_
_entity_poly.entity_id
_entity_poly.type
_entity_poly.pdbx_seq_one_letter_code
_entity_poly.pdbx_strand_id
1 'polypeptide(L)'
;MDGLKMRTGKYFEVSAKVTKTQEDGDEKRVKETVVVEAESFGDAEEKALAEYDGYDVDIVSVSIAPYKDVLFSKDGHDYKFYKAKVEFISPDEKTGKEQRTKVVYLVQASSLSRALAYIDKVMKEAMIDYVSVAATGTSVEAVFIKGEVIWL
;
A
#
# COMPACT_ATOMS: atom_id res chain seq x y z
N MET A 1 -3.54 0.14 -19.59
CA MET A 1 -3.58 1.18 -18.56
C MET A 1 -2.19 1.78 -18.40
N ASP A 2 -2.01 2.95 -18.90
CA ASP A 2 -0.70 3.58 -18.95
C ASP A 2 -0.32 4.11 -17.57
N GLY A 3 0.82 3.68 -17.07
CA GLY A 3 1.41 4.19 -15.85
C GLY A 3 0.88 3.63 -14.53
N LEU A 4 -0.06 2.70 -14.56
CA LEU A 4 -0.54 2.02 -13.35
C LEU A 4 -0.23 0.54 -13.39
N LYS A 5 0.19 0.01 -12.24
CA LYS A 5 0.46 -1.41 -12.06
C LYS A 5 -0.22 -1.88 -10.78
N MET A 6 -1.06 -2.89 -10.90
CA MET A 6 -1.75 -3.49 -9.76
C MET A 6 -1.03 -4.77 -9.35
N ARG A 7 -0.75 -4.90 -8.04
CA ARG A 7 -0.08 -6.07 -7.50
C ARG A 7 -0.90 -6.72 -6.40
N THR A 8 -1.45 -7.88 -6.68
CA THR A 8 -2.14 -8.72 -5.71
C THR A 8 -1.11 -9.52 -4.91
N GLY A 9 -1.28 -9.59 -3.60
CA GLY A 9 -0.37 -10.33 -2.76
C GLY A 9 -0.82 -10.37 -1.31
N LYS A 10 0.00 -10.99 -0.48
CA LYS A 10 -0.17 -10.98 0.97
C LYS A 10 0.75 -9.92 1.53
N TYR A 11 0.17 -8.91 2.16
CA TYR A 11 0.91 -7.74 2.62
C TYR A 11 0.93 -7.66 4.14
N PHE A 12 2.05 -7.16 4.65
CA PHE A 12 2.26 -6.86 6.06
C PHE A 12 2.66 -5.41 6.20
N GLU A 13 2.23 -4.79 7.29
CA GLU A 13 2.65 -3.45 7.66
C GLU A 13 3.72 -3.54 8.73
N VAL A 14 4.87 -2.95 8.47
CA VAL A 14 6.03 -3.02 9.35
C VAL A 14 6.36 -1.62 9.84
N SER A 15 6.44 -1.45 11.16
CA SER A 15 6.92 -0.22 11.79
C SER A 15 8.36 -0.41 12.23
N ALA A 16 9.21 0.53 11.85
CA ALA A 16 10.63 0.52 12.16
C ALA A 16 11.05 1.85 12.79
N LYS A 17 12.00 1.79 13.72
CA LYS A 17 12.73 2.98 14.18
C LYS A 17 14.10 2.97 13.56
N VAL A 18 14.41 4.01 12.81
CA VAL A 18 15.62 4.13 12.01
C VAL A 18 16.40 5.36 12.44
N THR A 19 17.70 5.22 12.63
CA THR A 19 18.57 6.37 12.88
C THR A 19 18.96 6.98 11.54
N LYS A 20 18.63 8.27 11.37
CA LYS A 20 18.96 9.03 10.16
C LYS A 20 19.83 10.23 10.49
N THR A 21 20.82 10.49 9.63
CA THR A 21 21.68 11.66 9.73
C THR A 21 20.98 12.85 9.09
N GLN A 22 20.87 13.94 9.85
CA GLN A 22 20.29 15.19 9.38
C GLN A 22 21.29 15.97 8.52
N GLU A 23 20.82 17.00 7.82
CA GLU A 23 21.69 17.90 7.02
C GLU A 23 22.78 18.58 7.83
N ASP A 24 22.50 18.87 9.10
CA ASP A 24 23.46 19.49 10.04
C ASP A 24 24.46 18.50 10.64
N GLY A 25 24.38 17.23 10.28
CA GLY A 25 25.23 16.15 10.78
C GLY A 25 24.69 15.48 12.05
N ASP A 26 23.63 16.00 12.66
CA ASP A 26 23.00 15.39 13.82
C ASP A 26 22.24 14.12 13.43
N GLU A 27 22.28 13.12 14.30
CA GLU A 27 21.51 11.90 14.14
C GLU A 27 20.14 12.05 14.80
N LYS A 28 19.12 11.54 14.11
CA LYS A 28 17.76 11.53 14.63
C LYS A 28 17.16 10.14 14.42
N ARG A 29 16.49 9.67 15.47
CA ARG A 29 15.73 8.41 15.37
C ARG A 29 14.30 8.72 14.95
N VAL A 30 13.91 8.17 13.81
CA VAL A 30 12.58 8.39 13.21
C VAL A 30 11.82 7.07 13.08
N LYS A 31 10.51 7.15 13.21
CA LYS A 31 9.62 6.01 12.98
C LYS A 31 9.20 6.01 11.52
N GLU A 32 9.37 4.87 10.86
CA GLU A 32 8.91 4.67 9.49
C GLU A 32 7.95 3.49 9.43
N THR A 33 6.95 3.60 8.55
CA THR A 33 6.02 2.53 8.27
C THR A 33 6.21 2.10 6.82
N VAL A 34 6.44 0.82 6.61
CA VAL A 34 6.58 0.24 5.27
C VAL A 34 5.60 -0.93 5.11
N VAL A 35 5.23 -1.21 3.88
CA VAL A 35 4.37 -2.35 3.53
C VAL A 35 5.22 -3.38 2.82
N VAL A 36 5.12 -4.64 3.23
CA VAL A 36 5.98 -5.71 2.72
C VAL A 36 5.12 -6.87 2.24
N GLU A 37 5.36 -7.30 0.99
CA GLU A 37 4.78 -8.54 0.48
C GLU A 37 5.58 -9.70 1.05
N ALA A 38 4.92 -10.58 1.80
CA ALA A 38 5.59 -11.68 2.49
C ALA A 38 4.63 -12.84 2.77
N GLU A 39 5.19 -13.98 3.16
CA GLU A 39 4.43 -15.20 3.44
C GLU A 39 4.06 -15.33 4.93
N SER A 40 4.82 -14.68 5.81
CA SER A 40 4.65 -14.77 7.26
C SER A 40 5.16 -13.52 7.95
N PHE A 41 4.87 -13.38 9.25
CA PHE A 41 5.41 -12.29 10.06
C PHE A 41 6.95 -12.28 10.06
N GLY A 42 7.56 -13.46 10.23
CA GLY A 42 9.03 -13.58 10.21
C GLY A 42 9.62 -13.23 8.86
N ASP A 43 8.98 -13.65 7.78
CA ASP A 43 9.40 -13.32 6.42
C ASP A 43 9.31 -11.81 6.17
N ALA A 44 8.25 -11.16 6.66
CA ALA A 44 8.07 -9.71 6.55
C ALA A 44 9.17 -8.96 7.30
N GLU A 45 9.50 -9.38 8.52
CA GLU A 45 10.58 -8.79 9.30
C GLU A 45 11.93 -8.93 8.59
N GLU A 46 12.26 -10.13 8.10
CA GLU A 46 13.51 -10.38 7.36
C GLU A 46 13.63 -9.49 6.13
N LYS A 47 12.57 -9.41 5.34
CA LYS A 47 12.56 -8.60 4.12
C LYS A 47 12.70 -7.12 4.42
N ALA A 48 12.03 -6.64 5.46
CA ALA A 48 12.16 -5.25 5.90
C ALA A 48 13.58 -4.95 6.37
N LEU A 49 14.16 -5.81 7.20
CA LEU A 49 15.55 -5.64 7.68
C LEU A 49 16.56 -5.61 6.53
N ALA A 50 16.36 -6.45 5.51
CA ALA A 50 17.24 -6.47 4.35
C ALA A 50 17.27 -5.12 3.61
N GLU A 51 16.12 -4.43 3.53
CA GLU A 51 16.03 -3.14 2.86
C GLU A 51 16.62 -2.00 3.69
N TYR A 52 16.78 -2.19 5.00
CA TYR A 52 17.43 -1.23 5.90
C TYR A 52 18.90 -1.57 6.15
N ASP A 53 19.50 -2.42 5.33
CA ASP A 53 20.91 -2.77 5.46
C ASP A 53 21.79 -1.53 5.46
N GLY A 54 22.72 -1.46 6.41
CA GLY A 54 23.59 -0.30 6.60
C GLY A 54 23.02 0.79 7.51
N TYR A 55 21.77 0.66 7.97
CA TYR A 55 21.15 1.56 8.93
C TYR A 55 21.05 0.93 10.30
N ASP A 56 21.12 1.78 11.33
CA ASP A 56 20.74 1.36 12.68
C ASP A 56 19.22 1.36 12.76
N VAL A 57 18.62 0.17 12.80
CA VAL A 57 17.18 -0.03 12.72
C VAL A 57 16.68 -1.04 13.73
N ASP A 58 15.53 -0.72 14.35
CA ASP A 58 14.76 -1.66 15.15
C ASP A 58 13.39 -1.85 14.53
N ILE A 59 13.00 -3.10 14.29
CA ILE A 59 11.63 -3.41 13.91
C ILE A 59 10.78 -3.39 15.17
N VAL A 60 9.79 -2.52 15.19
CA VAL A 60 8.94 -2.29 16.37
C VAL A 60 7.71 -3.19 16.33
N SER A 61 7.10 -3.34 15.15
CA SER A 61 5.90 -4.16 15.00
C SER A 61 5.73 -4.65 13.57
N VAL A 62 5.07 -5.78 13.44
CA VAL A 62 4.63 -6.35 12.17
C VAL A 62 3.18 -6.73 12.33
N SER A 63 2.32 -6.26 11.43
CA SER A 63 0.89 -6.60 11.43
C SER A 63 0.43 -6.95 10.03
N ILE A 64 -0.66 -7.71 9.94
CA ILE A 64 -1.28 -8.01 8.66
C ILE A 64 -1.87 -6.72 8.09
N ALA A 65 -1.49 -6.38 6.86
CA ALA A 65 -2.05 -5.24 6.16
C ALA A 65 -3.35 -5.66 5.46
N PRO A 66 -4.37 -4.77 5.44
CA PRO A 66 -5.68 -5.13 4.90
C PRO A 66 -5.76 -5.06 3.37
N TYR A 67 -4.67 -4.73 2.69
CA TYR A 67 -4.69 -4.45 1.26
C TYR A 67 -4.81 -5.73 0.44
N LYS A 68 -5.85 -5.80 -0.39
CA LYS A 68 -5.98 -6.84 -1.41
C LYS A 68 -4.96 -6.63 -2.51
N ASP A 69 -4.85 -5.38 -2.98
CA ASP A 69 -3.93 -5.01 -4.03
C ASP A 69 -3.24 -3.69 -3.68
N VAL A 70 -2.06 -3.50 -4.25
CA VAL A 70 -1.37 -2.22 -4.24
C VAL A 70 -1.33 -1.72 -5.68
N LEU A 71 -1.74 -0.47 -5.89
CA LEU A 71 -1.66 0.19 -7.18
C LEU A 71 -0.43 1.10 -7.19
N PHE A 72 0.50 0.80 -8.09
CA PHE A 72 1.71 1.59 -8.29
C PHE A 72 1.54 2.50 -9.49
N SER A 73 2.06 3.71 -9.38
CA SER A 73 2.08 4.70 -10.46
C SER A 73 3.50 4.86 -11.00
N LYS A 74 3.62 5.10 -12.30
CA LYS A 74 4.90 5.45 -12.92
C LYS A 74 5.12 6.95 -13.00
N ASP A 75 4.13 7.76 -12.60
CA ASP A 75 4.24 9.20 -12.59
C ASP A 75 5.04 9.64 -11.37
N GLY A 76 6.15 10.34 -11.59
CA GLY A 76 7.03 10.82 -10.50
C GLY A 76 6.39 11.84 -9.58
N HIS A 77 5.23 12.40 -9.95
CA HIS A 77 4.46 13.29 -9.07
C HIS A 77 3.63 12.53 -8.04
N ASP A 78 3.44 11.21 -8.22
CA ASP A 78 2.70 10.36 -7.29
C ASP A 78 3.65 9.86 -6.19
N TYR A 79 3.79 10.67 -5.14
CA TYR A 79 4.80 10.48 -4.10
C TYR A 79 4.22 10.14 -2.72
N LYS A 80 2.95 9.78 -2.67
CA LYS A 80 2.27 9.38 -1.43
C LYS A 80 1.52 8.06 -1.64
N PHE A 81 1.18 7.42 -0.53
CA PHE A 81 0.30 6.26 -0.54
C PHE A 81 -0.99 6.58 0.20
N TYR A 82 -2.10 6.22 -0.42
CA TYR A 82 -3.45 6.40 0.11
C TYR A 82 -4.12 5.05 0.29
N LYS A 83 -4.90 4.93 1.36
CA LYS A 83 -5.72 3.75 1.64
C LYS A 83 -7.12 4.04 1.13
N ALA A 84 -7.62 3.22 0.22
CA ALA A 84 -8.95 3.35 -0.33
C ALA A 84 -9.78 2.12 0.02
N LYS A 85 -10.95 2.34 0.63
CA LYS A 85 -11.94 1.30 0.92
C LYS A 85 -13.04 1.40 -0.12
N VAL A 86 -13.31 0.30 -0.78
CA VAL A 86 -14.38 0.21 -1.76
C VAL A 86 -15.27 -0.99 -1.45
N GLU A 87 -16.47 -0.98 -2.00
CA GLU A 87 -17.36 -2.14 -1.98
C GLU A 87 -17.67 -2.53 -3.41
N PHE A 88 -17.37 -3.78 -3.73
CA PHE A 88 -17.80 -4.37 -5.01
C PHE A 88 -19.28 -4.72 -4.91
N ILE A 89 -20.00 -4.41 -5.97
CA ILE A 89 -21.43 -4.66 -6.05
C ILE A 89 -21.66 -5.80 -7.05
N SER A 90 -22.32 -6.85 -6.59
CA SER A 90 -22.67 -7.98 -7.46
C SER A 90 -24.04 -8.52 -7.08
N PRO A 91 -24.78 -9.11 -8.03
CA PRO A 91 -26.04 -9.79 -7.69
C PRO A 91 -25.74 -11.14 -7.03
N ASP A 92 -26.54 -11.48 -6.02
CA ASP A 92 -26.55 -12.83 -5.46
C ASP A 92 -27.19 -13.79 -6.48
N GLU A 93 -26.49 -14.85 -6.82
CA GLU A 93 -26.94 -15.82 -7.84
C GLU A 93 -28.25 -16.54 -7.43
N LYS A 94 -28.47 -16.72 -6.13
CA LYS A 94 -29.65 -17.44 -5.61
C LYS A 94 -30.88 -16.54 -5.43
N THR A 95 -30.66 -15.33 -4.90
CA THR A 95 -31.75 -14.43 -4.51
C THR A 95 -31.95 -13.26 -5.47
N GLY A 96 -30.95 -12.98 -6.31
CA GLY A 96 -30.92 -11.80 -7.18
C GLY A 96 -30.72 -10.48 -6.42
N LYS A 97 -30.57 -10.54 -5.11
CA LYS A 97 -30.34 -9.35 -4.29
C LYS A 97 -28.90 -8.85 -4.46
N GLU A 98 -28.71 -7.56 -4.28
CA GLU A 98 -27.39 -6.93 -4.31
C GLU A 98 -26.53 -7.45 -3.16
N GLN A 99 -25.32 -7.91 -3.49
CA GLN A 99 -24.27 -8.23 -2.53
C GLN A 99 -23.18 -7.19 -2.62
N ARG A 100 -22.59 -6.84 -1.46
CA ARG A 100 -21.47 -5.92 -1.39
C ARG A 100 -20.30 -6.59 -0.68
N THR A 101 -19.12 -6.54 -1.33
CA THR A 101 -17.89 -7.10 -0.79
C THR A 101 -16.91 -5.97 -0.53
N LYS A 102 -16.46 -5.86 0.71
CA LYS A 102 -15.48 -4.83 1.11
C LYS A 102 -14.09 -5.21 0.64
N VAL A 103 -13.41 -4.26 0.00
CA VAL A 103 -12.04 -4.42 -0.49
C VAL A 103 -11.25 -3.17 -0.16
N VAL A 104 -9.99 -3.35 0.21
CA VAL A 104 -9.09 -2.23 0.54
C VAL A 104 -7.91 -2.26 -0.42
N TYR A 105 -7.58 -1.08 -0.95
CA TYR A 105 -6.42 -0.86 -1.82
C TYR A 105 -5.45 0.11 -1.18
N LEU A 106 -4.18 -0.09 -1.45
CA LEU A 106 -3.15 0.92 -1.21
C LEU A 106 -2.79 1.51 -2.57
N VAL A 107 -2.88 2.82 -2.71
CA VAL A 107 -2.75 3.50 -4.00
C VAL A 107 -1.67 4.55 -3.94
N GLN A 108 -0.68 4.44 -4.81
CA GLN A 108 0.34 5.46 -4.99
C GLN A 108 -0.24 6.60 -5.83
N ALA A 109 -0.30 7.79 -5.25
CA ALA A 109 -0.89 8.96 -5.90
C ALA A 109 -0.36 10.25 -5.29
N SER A 110 -0.62 11.38 -5.94
CA SER A 110 -0.21 12.70 -5.44
C SER A 110 -1.29 13.37 -4.58
N SER A 111 -2.52 12.87 -4.64
CA SER A 111 -3.65 13.42 -3.88
C SER A 111 -4.75 12.38 -3.69
N LEU A 112 -5.67 12.65 -2.76
CA LEU A 112 -6.84 11.78 -2.56
C LEU A 112 -7.68 11.66 -3.82
N SER A 113 -7.94 12.77 -4.49
CA SER A 113 -8.75 12.77 -5.71
C SER A 113 -8.09 11.97 -6.83
N ARG A 114 -6.77 12.04 -6.92
CA ARG A 114 -6.01 11.28 -7.91
C ARG A 114 -6.03 9.78 -7.58
N ALA A 115 -5.93 9.43 -6.31
CA ALA A 115 -6.04 8.04 -5.87
C ALA A 115 -7.42 7.46 -6.25
N LEU A 116 -8.49 8.21 -6.01
CA LEU A 116 -9.84 7.79 -6.37
C LEU A 116 -10.01 7.68 -7.89
N ALA A 117 -9.39 8.57 -8.65
CA ALA A 117 -9.41 8.50 -10.12
C ALA A 117 -8.70 7.25 -10.63
N TYR A 118 -7.60 6.84 -10.00
CA TYR A 118 -6.90 5.60 -10.35
C TYR A 118 -7.75 4.37 -10.06
N ILE A 119 -8.43 4.35 -8.92
CA ILE A 119 -9.37 3.27 -8.58
C ILE A 119 -10.48 3.19 -9.63
N ASP A 120 -11.08 4.31 -9.99
CA ASP A 120 -12.15 4.35 -10.98
C ASP A 120 -11.70 3.80 -12.33
N LYS A 121 -10.50 4.18 -12.75
CA LYS A 121 -9.90 3.69 -13.99
C LYS A 121 -9.75 2.16 -13.99
N VAL A 122 -9.20 1.61 -12.90
CA VAL A 122 -9.01 0.17 -12.75
C VAL A 122 -10.36 -0.56 -12.76
N MET A 123 -11.34 -0.05 -12.03
CA MET A 123 -12.66 -0.68 -11.94
C MET A 123 -13.39 -0.65 -13.27
N LYS A 124 -13.32 0.44 -14.01
CA LYS A 124 -13.94 0.56 -15.33
C LYS A 124 -13.31 -0.40 -16.35
N GLU A 125 -12.01 -0.49 -16.37
CA GLU A 125 -11.30 -1.41 -17.27
C GLU A 125 -11.64 -2.88 -16.96
N ALA A 126 -11.81 -3.21 -15.68
CA ALA A 126 -12.18 -4.55 -15.23
C ALA A 126 -13.69 -4.79 -15.28
N MET A 127 -14.49 -3.78 -15.66
CA MET A 127 -15.95 -3.84 -15.68
C MET A 127 -16.55 -4.27 -14.34
N ILE A 128 -16.02 -3.71 -13.26
CA ILE A 128 -16.48 -3.99 -11.90
C ILE A 128 -17.37 -2.84 -11.43
N ASP A 129 -18.57 -3.17 -10.98
CA ASP A 129 -19.45 -2.23 -10.30
C ASP A 129 -18.99 -2.07 -8.86
N TYR A 130 -18.84 -0.84 -8.42
CA TYR A 130 -18.33 -0.54 -7.08
C TYR A 130 -18.79 0.81 -6.57
N VAL A 131 -18.67 1.00 -5.27
CA VAL A 131 -18.77 2.30 -4.63
C VAL A 131 -17.55 2.55 -3.76
N SER A 132 -17.07 3.79 -3.74
CA SER A 132 -16.03 4.21 -2.82
C SER A 132 -16.65 4.51 -1.46
N VAL A 133 -16.07 3.95 -0.40
CA VAL A 133 -16.56 4.11 0.96
C VAL A 133 -15.73 5.14 1.73
N ALA A 134 -14.41 5.05 1.60
CA ALA A 134 -13.49 5.96 2.29
C ALA A 134 -12.14 5.98 1.57
N ALA A 135 -11.44 7.09 1.70
CA ALA A 135 -10.06 7.21 1.27
C ALA A 135 -9.31 8.10 2.26
N THR A 136 -8.13 7.65 2.68
CA THR A 136 -7.30 8.38 3.64
C THR A 136 -5.84 8.35 3.23
N GLY A 137 -5.11 9.42 3.56
CA GLY A 137 -3.66 9.42 3.47
C GLY A 137 -3.07 8.43 4.48
N THR A 138 -1.89 7.90 4.17
CA THR A 138 -1.17 6.98 5.04
C THR A 138 0.21 7.53 5.37
N SER A 139 0.86 6.93 6.37
CA SER A 139 2.27 7.19 6.68
C SER A 139 3.21 6.19 6.01
N VAL A 140 2.74 5.42 5.05
CA VAL A 140 3.56 4.43 4.34
C VAL A 140 4.64 5.13 3.53
N GLU A 141 5.90 4.81 3.84
CA GLU A 141 7.08 5.40 3.19
C GLU A 141 7.54 4.59 1.98
N ALA A 142 7.26 3.29 1.99
CA ALA A 142 7.71 2.39 0.93
C ALA A 142 6.88 1.13 0.88
N VAL A 143 6.90 0.48 -0.28
CA VAL A 143 6.32 -0.86 -0.46
C VAL A 143 7.40 -1.77 -1.02
N PHE A 144 7.66 -2.88 -0.33
CA PHE A 144 8.63 -3.89 -0.73
C PHE A 144 7.88 -5.09 -1.30
N ILE A 145 8.04 -5.32 -2.58
CA ILE A 145 7.46 -6.49 -3.27
C ILE A 145 8.58 -7.37 -3.81
N LYS A 146 8.26 -8.59 -4.20
CA LYS A 146 9.26 -9.52 -4.73
C LYS A 146 9.94 -8.93 -5.97
N GLY A 147 11.27 -8.74 -5.87
CA GLY A 147 12.09 -8.23 -6.97
C GLY A 147 12.05 -6.72 -7.17
N GLU A 148 11.32 -5.97 -6.34
CA GLU A 148 11.19 -4.52 -6.52
C GLU A 148 10.90 -3.82 -5.20
N VAL A 149 11.46 -2.63 -5.04
CA VAL A 149 11.24 -1.77 -3.87
C VAL A 149 10.79 -0.39 -4.36
N ILE A 150 9.68 0.10 -3.83
CA ILE A 150 9.14 1.40 -4.16
C ILE A 150 9.25 2.29 -2.92
N TRP A 151 10.23 3.17 -2.91
CA TRP A 151 10.39 4.22 -1.90
C TRP A 151 9.72 5.52 -2.37
N LEU A 152 9.13 6.23 -1.43
CA LEU A 152 8.65 7.59 -1.69
C LEU A 152 9.77 8.61 -1.69
#